data_583f76e0a2534e7a20b9f6d0dceb2ff1
#
_entry.id   583f76e0a2534e7a20b9f6d0dceb2ff1
#
_cell.length_a   1.000
_cell.length_b   1.000
_cell.length_c   1.000
_cell.angle_alpha   90.00
_cell.angle_beta   90.00
_cell.angle_gamma   90.00
#
_symmetry.space_group_name_H-M   'P 1'
#
loop_
_entity.id
_entity.type
_entity.pdbx_description
1 polymer ?
#
loop_
_entity_poly.entity_id
_entity_poly.type
_entity_poly.pdbx_seq_one_letter_code
_entity_poly.pdbx_strand_id
1 'polypeptide(L)'
;MYKRQGLQGLLIGRRDQKDPTGTRILWSLPKGHIEEGETPEQAAIREVAEETGINSEITQSLGVIDFWFMAGGKRIHKTVHHFIFKETGGLLAAQESEVDEVGWFPLAEVVGLLAYPDEKKLIAKNSGLLV
;
A
#
# COMPACT_ATOMS: atom_id res chain seq x y z
N MET A 1 0.02 -3.76 -5.91
CA MET A 1 0.85 -3.53 -7.12
C MET A 1 0.00 -3.46 -8.37
N TYR A 2 0.41 -2.68 -9.33
CA TYR A 2 -0.37 -2.42 -10.55
C TYR A 2 0.40 -2.80 -11.80
N LYS A 3 -0.31 -3.36 -12.79
CA LYS A 3 0.21 -3.53 -14.14
C LYS A 3 -0.24 -2.35 -14.99
N ARG A 4 0.71 -1.48 -15.33
CA ARG A 4 0.47 -0.29 -16.12
C ARG A 4 1.71 -0.05 -16.98
N GLN A 5 1.63 -0.27 -18.32
CA GLN A 5 2.79 -0.19 -19.20
C GLN A 5 4.06 -0.80 -18.58
N GLY A 6 3.98 -2.11 -18.27
CA GLY A 6 4.91 -2.73 -17.39
C GLY A 6 4.43 -2.63 -15.95
N LEU A 7 5.02 -3.40 -15.06
CA LEU A 7 4.58 -3.44 -13.67
C LEU A 7 5.13 -2.26 -12.89
N GLN A 8 4.24 -1.52 -12.26
CA GLN A 8 4.59 -0.37 -11.43
C GLN A 8 3.99 -0.52 -10.04
N GLY A 9 4.62 0.10 -9.06
CA GLY A 9 4.11 0.20 -7.71
C GLY A 9 3.40 1.53 -7.51
N LEU A 10 2.15 1.48 -7.03
CA LEU A 10 1.45 2.65 -6.55
C LEU A 10 1.73 2.77 -5.07
N LEU A 11 2.41 3.83 -4.67
CA LEU A 11 2.81 4.03 -3.28
C LEU A 11 2.18 5.28 -2.70
N ILE A 12 1.90 5.23 -1.40
CA ILE A 12 1.49 6.38 -0.61
C ILE A 12 2.67 6.83 0.26
N GLY A 13 2.79 8.13 0.45
CA GLY A 13 3.84 8.71 1.28
C GLY A 13 3.26 9.52 2.41
N ARG A 14 3.84 9.35 3.61
CA ARG A 14 3.55 10.14 4.79
C ARG A 14 4.83 10.81 5.27
N ARG A 15 4.74 12.06 5.71
CA ARG A 15 5.90 12.75 6.26
C ARG A 15 6.35 12.06 7.53
N ASP A 16 7.66 11.89 7.67
CA ASP A 16 8.25 11.33 8.88
C ASP A 16 8.18 12.38 10.00
N GLN A 17 7.36 12.13 11.01
CA GLN A 17 7.16 13.02 12.14
C GLN A 17 8.42 13.19 12.99
N LYS A 18 9.37 12.27 12.87
CA LYS A 18 10.64 12.31 13.61
C LYS A 18 11.73 13.09 12.86
N ASP A 19 11.49 13.44 11.60
CA ASP A 19 12.46 14.20 10.80
C ASP A 19 12.34 15.69 11.13
N PRO A 20 13.38 16.30 11.72
CA PRO A 20 13.32 17.71 12.08
C PRO A 20 13.23 18.64 10.87
N THR A 21 13.62 18.21 9.67
CA THR A 21 13.52 19.02 8.47
C THR A 21 12.12 18.96 7.84
N GLY A 22 11.31 17.96 8.21
CA GLY A 22 9.97 17.78 7.68
C GLY A 22 9.92 17.39 6.20
N THR A 23 11.05 16.97 5.62
CA THR A 23 11.17 16.66 4.20
C THR A 23 11.18 15.16 3.88
N ARG A 24 11.50 14.33 4.86
CA ARG A 24 11.57 12.89 4.66
C ARG A 24 10.18 12.28 4.50
N ILE A 25 9.99 11.48 3.46
CA ILE A 25 8.75 10.78 3.18
C ILE A 25 8.93 9.29 3.48
N LEU A 26 7.99 8.72 4.21
CA LEU A 26 7.91 7.27 4.46
C LEU A 26 6.94 6.67 3.45
N TRP A 27 7.47 5.94 2.49
CA TRP A 27 6.67 5.31 1.44
C TRP A 27 6.16 3.95 1.89
N SER A 28 4.91 3.65 1.52
CA SER A 28 4.28 2.36 1.82
C SER A 28 3.30 1.96 0.72
N LEU A 29 2.93 0.68 0.73
CA LEU A 29 1.84 0.19 -0.10
C LEU A 29 0.52 0.73 0.44
N PRO A 30 -0.44 1.12 -0.45
CA PRO A 30 -1.78 1.50 0.00
C PRO A 30 -2.43 0.36 0.77
N LYS A 31 -3.03 0.66 1.90
CA LYS A 31 -3.66 -0.33 2.76
C LYS A 31 -4.62 0.35 3.74
N GLY A 32 -5.52 -0.43 4.32
CA GLY A 32 -6.42 0.05 5.33
C GLY A 32 -7.15 -1.08 6.02
N HIS A 33 -8.12 -0.72 6.82
CA HIS A 33 -8.90 -1.67 7.61
C HIS A 33 -10.05 -2.26 6.81
N ILE A 34 -10.34 -3.55 7.05
CA ILE A 34 -11.55 -4.17 6.55
C ILE A 34 -12.71 -3.66 7.43
N GLU A 35 -13.71 -3.06 6.80
CA GLU A 35 -14.92 -2.62 7.49
C GLU A 35 -15.93 -3.75 7.59
N GLU A 36 -16.89 -3.62 8.50
CA GLU A 36 -17.94 -4.61 8.68
C GLU A 36 -18.69 -4.86 7.37
N GLY A 37 -18.85 -6.13 7.01
CA GLY A 37 -19.51 -6.53 5.78
C GLY A 37 -18.63 -6.51 4.53
N GLU A 38 -17.40 -6.05 4.62
CA GLU A 38 -16.47 -6.08 3.49
C GLU A 38 -15.65 -7.37 3.46
N THR A 39 -15.36 -7.85 2.24
CA THR A 39 -14.30 -8.84 2.04
C THR A 39 -12.94 -8.13 2.03
N PRO A 40 -11.82 -8.87 2.23
CA PRO A 40 -10.48 -8.27 2.07
C PRO A 40 -10.28 -7.60 0.71
N GLU A 41 -10.82 -8.17 -0.35
CA GLU A 41 -10.74 -7.62 -1.71
C GLU A 41 -11.48 -6.29 -1.83
N GLN A 42 -12.70 -6.23 -1.31
CA GLN A 42 -13.49 -5.00 -1.31
C GLN A 42 -12.81 -3.89 -0.52
N ALA A 43 -12.28 -4.23 0.65
CA ALA A 43 -11.56 -3.28 1.49
C ALA A 43 -10.32 -2.74 0.77
N ALA A 44 -9.56 -3.61 0.09
CA ALA A 44 -8.36 -3.21 -0.63
C ALA A 44 -8.69 -2.24 -1.77
N ILE A 45 -9.72 -2.53 -2.57
CA ILE A 45 -10.15 -1.66 -3.67
C ILE A 45 -10.59 -0.29 -3.12
N ARG A 46 -11.38 -0.29 -2.06
CA ARG A 46 -11.86 0.95 -1.43
C ARG A 46 -10.71 1.79 -0.88
N GLU A 47 -9.79 1.19 -0.15
CA GLU A 47 -8.67 1.91 0.47
C GLU A 47 -7.73 2.49 -0.59
N VAL A 48 -7.48 1.77 -1.67
CA VAL A 48 -6.67 2.30 -2.78
C VAL A 48 -7.35 3.54 -3.37
N ALA A 49 -8.65 3.48 -3.61
CA ALA A 49 -9.39 4.63 -4.15
C ALA A 49 -9.39 5.82 -3.18
N GLU A 50 -9.60 5.56 -1.89
CA GLU A 50 -9.62 6.62 -0.87
C GLU A 50 -8.25 7.27 -0.67
N GLU A 51 -7.18 6.48 -0.70
CA GLU A 51 -5.84 7.01 -0.44
C GLU A 51 -5.17 7.62 -1.67
N THR A 52 -5.47 7.12 -2.86
CA THR A 52 -4.74 7.48 -4.08
C THR A 52 -5.58 8.08 -5.20
N GLY A 53 -6.90 7.95 -5.14
CA GLY A 53 -7.78 8.36 -6.24
C GLY A 53 -7.88 7.37 -7.38
N ILE A 54 -7.18 6.23 -7.32
CA ILE A 54 -7.15 5.25 -8.40
C ILE A 54 -8.22 4.19 -8.19
N ASN A 55 -9.04 3.97 -9.22
CA ASN A 55 -10.00 2.88 -9.27
C ASN A 55 -9.33 1.66 -9.90
N SER A 56 -9.65 0.48 -9.38
CA SER A 56 -8.95 -0.74 -9.77
C SER A 56 -9.81 -1.98 -9.60
N GLU A 57 -9.36 -3.06 -10.23
CA GLU A 57 -9.87 -4.40 -9.98
C GLU A 57 -8.69 -5.32 -9.61
N ILE A 58 -8.98 -6.34 -8.81
CA ILE A 58 -7.95 -7.28 -8.35
C ILE A 58 -7.75 -8.36 -9.39
N THR A 59 -6.49 -8.65 -9.71
CA THR A 59 -6.12 -9.74 -10.60
C THR A 59 -5.59 -10.95 -9.84
N GLN A 60 -4.92 -10.74 -8.70
CA GLN A 60 -4.25 -11.81 -7.98
C GLN A 60 -3.92 -11.37 -6.56
N SER A 61 -3.85 -12.34 -5.63
CA SER A 61 -3.35 -12.08 -4.28
C SER A 61 -1.83 -11.97 -4.30
N LEU A 62 -1.30 -10.97 -3.59
CA LEU A 62 0.14 -10.82 -3.38
C LEU A 62 0.59 -11.50 -2.09
N GLY A 63 -0.28 -11.56 -1.10
CA GLY A 63 -0.02 -12.17 0.19
C GLY A 63 -0.53 -11.33 1.35
N VAL A 64 -0.17 -11.74 2.55
CA VAL A 64 -0.61 -11.06 3.78
C VAL A 64 0.60 -10.66 4.61
N ILE A 65 0.41 -9.59 5.38
CA ILE A 65 1.37 -9.16 6.40
C ILE A 65 0.64 -9.19 7.74
N ASP A 66 1.23 -9.91 8.70
CA ASP A 66 0.74 -9.95 10.08
C ASP A 66 1.66 -9.14 10.97
N PHE A 67 1.08 -8.36 11.87
CA PHE A 67 1.87 -7.66 12.87
C PHE A 67 1.09 -7.47 14.17
N TRP A 68 1.87 -7.28 15.25
CA TRP A 68 1.34 -7.03 16.57
C TRP A 68 1.69 -5.62 17.00
N PHE A 69 0.77 -4.98 17.70
CA PHE A 69 1.04 -3.66 18.29
C PHE A 69 0.30 -3.53 19.64
N MET A 70 0.70 -2.55 20.42
CA MET A 70 0.09 -2.26 21.70
C MET A 70 -0.85 -1.08 21.57
N ALA A 71 -2.08 -1.26 22.05
CA ALA A 71 -3.08 -0.18 22.10
C ALA A 71 -3.93 -0.35 23.35
N GLY A 72 -4.07 0.70 24.14
CA GLY A 72 -4.86 0.69 25.37
C GLY A 72 -4.40 -0.38 26.37
N GLY A 73 -3.10 -0.67 26.43
CA GLY A 73 -2.53 -1.69 27.32
C GLY A 73 -2.73 -3.12 26.84
N LYS A 74 -3.29 -3.31 25.66
CA LYS A 74 -3.54 -4.63 25.08
C LYS A 74 -2.66 -4.90 23.87
N ARG A 75 -2.27 -6.16 23.69
CA ARG A 75 -1.57 -6.62 22.49
C ARG A 75 -2.59 -6.93 21.40
N ILE A 76 -2.48 -6.25 20.26
CA ILE A 76 -3.42 -6.39 19.16
C ILE A 76 -2.70 -6.99 17.96
N HIS A 77 -3.30 -8.02 17.35
CA HIS A 77 -2.85 -8.64 16.11
C HIS A 77 -3.64 -8.06 14.93
N LYS A 78 -2.93 -7.68 13.89
CA LYS A 78 -3.53 -7.16 12.67
C LYS A 78 -2.99 -7.90 11.46
N THR A 79 -3.90 -8.30 10.56
CA THR A 79 -3.57 -8.92 9.29
C THR A 79 -3.96 -7.98 8.16
N VAL A 80 -3.03 -7.69 7.26
CA VAL A 80 -3.27 -6.84 6.09
C VAL A 80 -3.09 -7.67 4.83
N HIS A 81 -4.13 -7.71 4.00
CA HIS A 81 -4.10 -8.41 2.72
C HIS A 81 -3.63 -7.47 1.62
N HIS A 82 -2.67 -7.91 0.83
CA HIS A 82 -2.17 -7.18 -0.33
C HIS A 82 -2.46 -7.93 -1.62
N PHE A 83 -2.69 -7.18 -2.69
CA PHE A 83 -3.12 -7.73 -3.97
C PHE A 83 -2.37 -7.09 -5.14
N ILE A 84 -2.41 -7.76 -6.29
CA ILE A 84 -2.03 -7.18 -7.57
C ILE A 84 -3.30 -6.67 -8.23
N PHE A 85 -3.27 -5.43 -8.68
CA PHE A 85 -4.44 -4.73 -9.22
C PHE A 85 -4.23 -4.39 -10.68
N LYS A 86 -5.36 -4.22 -11.38
CA LYS A 86 -5.41 -3.59 -12.70
C LYS A 86 -6.09 -2.24 -12.53
N GLU A 87 -5.45 -1.17 -12.98
CA GLU A 87 -6.02 0.18 -12.98
C GLU A 87 -7.21 0.23 -13.95
N THR A 88 -8.36 0.73 -13.47
CA THR A 88 -9.56 0.88 -14.29
C THR A 88 -9.96 2.33 -14.53
N GLY A 89 -9.39 3.27 -13.79
CA GLY A 89 -9.68 4.69 -13.93
C GLY A 89 -9.27 5.49 -12.72
N GLY A 90 -9.77 6.70 -12.64
CA GLY A 90 -9.48 7.62 -11.56
C GLY A 90 -8.33 8.57 -11.86
N LEU A 91 -8.11 9.53 -10.96
CA LEU A 91 -7.04 10.51 -11.05
C LEU A 91 -6.14 10.38 -9.83
N LEU A 92 -4.84 10.24 -10.06
CA LEU A 92 -3.85 10.12 -8.99
C LEU A 92 -3.81 11.41 -8.16
N ALA A 93 -4.18 11.30 -6.90
CA ALA A 93 -4.15 12.40 -5.95
C ALA A 93 -4.16 11.87 -4.51
N ALA A 94 -3.41 12.51 -3.63
CA ALA A 94 -3.48 12.21 -2.20
C ALA A 94 -4.83 12.70 -1.67
N GLN A 95 -5.71 11.79 -1.26
CA GLN A 95 -7.08 12.13 -0.90
C GLN A 95 -7.40 12.05 0.58
N GLU A 96 -6.64 11.28 1.34
CA GLU A 96 -6.82 11.23 2.78
C GLU A 96 -5.90 12.22 3.49
N SER A 97 -6.37 12.75 4.64
CA SER A 97 -5.61 13.73 5.41
C SER A 97 -4.27 13.20 5.93
N GLU A 98 -4.12 11.88 6.06
CA GLU A 98 -2.88 11.24 6.52
C GLU A 98 -1.90 10.91 5.40
N VAL A 99 -2.29 11.11 4.15
CA VAL A 99 -1.45 10.83 2.99
C VAL A 99 -0.95 12.16 2.43
N ASP A 100 0.35 12.37 2.45
CA ASP A 100 0.97 13.60 1.97
C ASP A 100 1.31 13.54 0.49
N GLU A 101 1.69 12.37 -0.02
CA GLU A 101 2.06 12.17 -1.41
C GLU A 101 1.59 10.81 -1.94
N VAL A 102 1.39 10.72 -3.24
CA VAL A 102 1.12 9.46 -3.95
C VAL A 102 1.91 9.45 -5.24
N GLY A 103 2.28 8.28 -5.73
CA GLY A 103 3.01 8.19 -6.99
C GLY A 103 3.11 6.79 -7.54
N TRP A 104 3.39 6.73 -8.84
CA TRP A 104 3.72 5.51 -9.56
C TRP A 104 5.24 5.39 -9.65
N PHE A 105 5.76 4.22 -9.31
CA PHE A 105 7.20 3.96 -9.33
C PHE A 105 7.49 2.68 -10.09
N PRO A 106 8.58 2.64 -10.89
CA PRO A 106 9.01 1.39 -11.51
C PRO A 106 9.24 0.31 -10.46
N LEU A 107 8.85 -0.92 -10.75
CA LEU A 107 8.98 -2.02 -9.80
C LEU A 107 10.40 -2.16 -9.26
N ALA A 108 11.40 -1.97 -10.11
CA ALA A 108 12.81 -2.07 -9.70
C ALA A 108 13.19 -1.11 -8.56
N GLU A 109 12.45 -0.01 -8.39
CA GLU A 109 12.73 0.99 -7.36
C GLU A 109 11.90 0.78 -6.10
N VAL A 110 10.80 0.03 -6.17
CA VAL A 110 9.82 -0.07 -5.08
C VAL A 110 10.43 -0.59 -3.78
N VAL A 111 11.21 -1.67 -3.85
CA VAL A 111 11.80 -2.26 -2.63
C VAL A 111 12.72 -1.26 -1.92
N GLY A 112 13.50 -0.50 -2.68
CA GLY A 112 14.38 0.53 -2.11
C GLY A 112 13.64 1.71 -1.49
N LEU A 113 12.45 2.02 -2.00
CA LEU A 113 11.66 3.16 -1.53
C LEU A 113 10.82 2.83 -0.29
N LEU A 114 10.33 1.59 -0.17
CA LEU A 114 9.47 1.20 0.94
C LEU A 114 10.17 1.39 2.29
N ALA A 115 9.46 2.03 3.23
CA ALA A 115 9.99 2.29 4.56
C ALA A 115 9.88 1.09 5.51
N TYR A 116 8.99 0.13 5.22
CA TYR A 116 8.65 -0.94 6.15
C TYR A 116 9.22 -2.28 5.71
N PRO A 117 10.00 -2.95 6.58
CA PRO A 117 10.65 -4.22 6.21
C PRO A 117 9.71 -5.33 5.77
N ASP A 118 8.53 -5.43 6.36
CA ASP A 118 7.56 -6.47 6.01
C ASP A 118 7.03 -6.29 4.58
N GLU A 119 6.82 -5.04 4.17
CA GLU A 119 6.40 -4.73 2.80
C GLU A 119 7.52 -5.04 1.80
N LYS A 120 8.77 -4.70 2.14
CA LYS A 120 9.94 -5.04 1.33
C LYS A 120 10.04 -6.56 1.12
N LYS A 121 9.86 -7.33 2.19
CA LYS A 121 9.91 -8.79 2.13
C LYS A 121 8.79 -9.36 1.27
N LEU A 122 7.60 -8.80 1.38
CA LEU A 122 6.45 -9.24 0.59
C LEU A 122 6.70 -9.06 -0.91
N ILE A 123 7.21 -7.91 -1.32
CA ILE A 123 7.51 -7.63 -2.73
C ILE A 123 8.65 -8.54 -3.22
N ALA A 124 9.71 -8.69 -2.45
CA ALA A 124 10.85 -9.53 -2.82
C ALA A 124 10.44 -11.00 -2.96
N LYS A 125 9.61 -11.50 -2.04
CA LYS A 125 9.11 -12.88 -2.06
C LYS A 125 8.29 -13.19 -3.32
N ASN A 126 7.59 -12.21 -3.84
CA ASN A 126 6.69 -12.37 -4.98
C ASN A 126 7.29 -11.87 -6.29
N SER A 127 8.60 -11.70 -6.37
CA SER A 127 9.27 -11.16 -7.55
C SER A 127 8.97 -11.94 -8.83
N GLY A 128 8.76 -13.26 -8.73
CA GLY A 128 8.37 -14.08 -9.89
C GLY A 128 6.98 -13.76 -10.43
N LEU A 129 6.05 -13.31 -9.59
CA LEU A 129 4.71 -12.90 -10.01
C LEU A 129 4.70 -11.48 -10.58
N LEU A 130 5.73 -10.70 -10.27
CA LEU A 130 5.79 -9.28 -10.54
C LEU A 130 6.64 -8.93 -11.77
N VAL A 131 7.02 -9.92 -12.53
CA VAL A 131 7.76 -9.69 -13.80
C VAL A 131 6.85 -9.67 -15.00
#